data_617e3153b8f2cc0d2b7ba1882f0ded8a
#
_entry.id   617e3153b8f2cc0d2b7ba1882f0ded8a
#
_cell.length_a   1.000
_cell.length_b   1.000
_cell.length_c   1.000
_cell.angle_alpha   90.00
_cell.angle_beta   90.00
_cell.angle_gamma   90.00
#
_symmetry.space_group_name_H-M   'P 1'
#
loop_
_entity.id
_entity.type
_entity.pdbx_description
1 polymer ?
#
loop_
_entity_poly.entity_id
_entity_poly.type
_entity_poly.pdbx_seq_one_letter_code
_entity_poly.pdbx_strand_id
1 'polypeptide(L)'
;MKYNRITLSFTDNDPSLEKEFLRCYFENSLQITRITVLLGGLFYALFGILDAIMLPEVKYVTWTIRYVIVCPIIFLVFALSYSKKYHKYWQFSLAAIIAAAGVGIICMIAVAPRPANSLYYAGLILVIMYGYTVFRTRFIWASLTCWGIVVLYEIVAVYVISVPFHMLVSNNFFFITANLVGMIASYSIEYYIRMTFYYQQLLGEEKAKVTEINRQLEDKVTKLKQALTEIKTLSGLLPICAKCKKIRDDKGYWKQIEEYISTHSDAEFSHSICPQCAKELYGDLLAQK
;
A
#
# COMPACT_ATOMS: atom_id res chain seq x y z
N MET A 1 -16.34 4.71 2.07
CA MET A 1 -15.97 3.92 0.88
C MET A 1 -17.19 3.19 0.34
N LYS A 2 -17.59 3.44 -0.89
CA LYS A 2 -18.61 2.66 -1.59
C LYS A 2 -17.95 1.86 -2.69
N TYR A 3 -18.29 0.59 -2.80
CA TYR A 3 -17.77 -0.31 -3.85
C TYR A 3 -18.86 -1.28 -4.29
N ASN A 4 -18.77 -1.74 -5.52
CA ASN A 4 -19.64 -2.77 -6.06
C ASN A 4 -19.24 -4.13 -5.46
N ARG A 5 -20.17 -4.81 -4.79
CA ARG A 5 -19.91 -6.08 -4.10
C ARG A 5 -19.54 -7.24 -5.03
N ILE A 6 -19.91 -7.15 -6.31
CA ILE A 6 -19.61 -8.21 -7.30
C ILE A 6 -18.28 -7.93 -7.99
N THR A 7 -18.08 -6.70 -8.47
CA THR A 7 -16.89 -6.35 -9.25
C THR A 7 -15.75 -5.83 -8.39
N LEU A 8 -16.00 -5.55 -7.11
CA LEU A 8 -15.12 -4.89 -6.16
C LEU A 8 -14.66 -3.49 -6.60
N SER A 9 -15.14 -2.98 -7.74
CA SER A 9 -14.78 -1.64 -8.24
C SER A 9 -15.29 -0.56 -7.31
N PHE A 10 -14.49 0.49 -7.09
CA PHE A 10 -14.92 1.67 -6.36
C PHE A 10 -16.07 2.35 -7.09
N THR A 11 -17.14 2.68 -6.36
CA THR A 11 -18.38 3.33 -6.89
C THR A 11 -18.59 4.71 -6.29
N ASP A 12 -17.58 5.27 -5.62
CA ASP A 12 -17.63 6.65 -5.15
C ASP A 12 -17.73 7.61 -6.36
N ASN A 13 -18.27 8.80 -6.14
CA ASN A 13 -18.53 9.82 -7.19
C ASN A 13 -17.27 10.28 -7.94
N ASP A 14 -16.10 9.75 -7.60
CA ASP A 14 -14.82 10.05 -8.24
C ASP A 14 -14.30 8.85 -9.03
N PRO A 15 -14.48 8.83 -10.37
CA PRO A 15 -13.92 7.77 -11.23
C PRO A 15 -12.38 7.78 -11.29
N SER A 16 -11.72 8.80 -10.69
CA SER A 16 -10.26 8.86 -10.63
C SER A 16 -9.69 7.81 -9.68
N LEU A 17 -10.37 7.51 -8.57
CA LEU A 17 -9.95 6.54 -7.56
C LEU A 17 -9.77 5.13 -8.12
N GLU A 18 -10.72 4.67 -8.95
CA GLU A 18 -10.60 3.34 -9.59
C GLU A 18 -9.43 3.31 -10.58
N LYS A 19 -9.21 4.37 -11.34
CA LYS A 19 -8.08 4.47 -12.28
C LYS A 19 -6.75 4.47 -11.56
N GLU A 20 -6.66 5.21 -10.47
CA GLU A 20 -5.45 5.29 -9.64
C GLU A 20 -5.16 3.94 -8.97
N PHE A 21 -6.20 3.29 -8.43
CA PHE A 21 -6.09 1.92 -7.92
C PHE A 21 -5.54 0.96 -8.96
N LEU A 22 -6.12 0.93 -10.16
CA LEU A 22 -5.69 0.03 -11.23
C LEU A 22 -4.24 0.26 -11.65
N ARG A 23 -3.81 1.52 -11.68
CA ARG A 23 -2.41 1.88 -11.94
C ARG A 23 -1.49 1.39 -10.83
N CYS A 24 -1.80 1.70 -9.58
CA CYS A 24 -1.03 1.28 -8.42
C CYS A 24 -0.99 -0.25 -8.30
N TYR A 25 -2.12 -0.92 -8.55
CA TYR A 25 -2.21 -2.38 -8.56
C TYR A 25 -1.30 -3.02 -9.61
N PHE A 26 -1.27 -2.45 -10.82
CA PHE A 26 -0.36 -2.90 -11.87
C PHE A 26 1.11 -2.70 -11.47
N GLU A 27 1.49 -1.49 -11.06
CA GLU A 27 2.87 -1.13 -10.70
C GLU A 27 3.41 -2.05 -9.58
N ASN A 28 2.61 -2.26 -8.53
CA ASN A 28 2.99 -3.11 -7.39
C ASN A 28 2.96 -4.61 -7.69
N SER A 29 2.18 -5.04 -8.68
CA SER A 29 2.04 -6.45 -9.03
C SER A 29 3.00 -6.90 -10.13
N LEU A 30 3.58 -6.00 -10.93
CA LEU A 30 4.30 -6.33 -12.15
C LEU A 30 5.48 -7.28 -11.91
N GLN A 31 6.30 -7.01 -10.90
CA GLN A 31 7.47 -7.84 -10.59
C GLN A 31 7.05 -9.24 -10.12
N ILE A 32 6.07 -9.32 -9.23
CA ILE A 32 5.52 -10.59 -8.74
C ILE A 32 4.89 -11.36 -9.88
N THR A 33 4.15 -10.68 -10.77
CA THR A 33 3.55 -11.29 -11.96
C THR A 33 4.59 -11.93 -12.87
N ARG A 34 5.72 -11.27 -13.11
CA ARG A 34 6.83 -11.85 -13.91
C ARG A 34 7.37 -13.13 -13.28
N ILE A 35 7.62 -13.09 -11.96
CA ILE A 35 8.12 -14.26 -11.23
C ILE A 35 7.10 -15.41 -11.28
N THR A 36 5.82 -15.12 -11.04
CA THR A 36 4.77 -16.14 -11.02
C THR A 36 4.46 -16.71 -12.39
N VAL A 37 4.53 -15.91 -13.46
CA VAL A 37 4.39 -16.41 -14.85
C VAL A 37 5.56 -17.32 -15.22
N LEU A 38 6.80 -16.93 -14.87
CA LEU A 38 7.97 -17.77 -15.13
C LEU A 38 7.91 -19.08 -14.34
N LEU A 39 7.58 -19.02 -13.04
CA LEU A 39 7.46 -20.18 -12.17
C LEU A 39 6.31 -21.10 -12.62
N GLY A 40 5.17 -20.54 -12.98
CA GLY A 40 4.05 -21.30 -13.53
C GLY A 40 4.39 -21.98 -14.84
N GLY A 41 5.11 -21.29 -15.74
CA GLY A 41 5.63 -21.88 -16.98
C GLY A 41 6.62 -23.02 -16.73
N LEU A 42 7.51 -22.87 -15.75
CA LEU A 42 8.44 -23.91 -15.35
C LEU A 42 7.71 -25.14 -14.79
N PHE A 43 6.77 -24.96 -13.88
CA PHE A 43 5.95 -26.06 -13.37
C PHE A 43 5.16 -26.72 -14.50
N TYR A 44 4.50 -25.92 -15.36
CA TYR A 44 3.78 -26.47 -16.50
C TYR A 44 4.69 -27.31 -17.40
N ALA A 45 5.92 -26.87 -17.66
CA ALA A 45 6.91 -27.64 -18.44
C ALA A 45 7.35 -28.92 -17.71
N LEU A 46 7.59 -28.89 -16.40
CA LEU A 46 8.00 -30.07 -15.61
C LEU A 46 6.97 -31.21 -15.67
N PHE A 47 5.67 -30.89 -15.82
CA PHE A 47 4.63 -31.91 -16.01
C PHE A 47 4.81 -32.74 -17.30
N GLY A 48 5.65 -32.29 -18.24
CA GLY A 48 6.03 -33.12 -19.40
C GLY A 48 6.80 -34.39 -19.04
N ILE A 49 7.43 -34.45 -17.86
CA ILE A 49 8.01 -35.67 -17.30
C ILE A 49 6.89 -36.66 -16.97
N LEU A 50 5.81 -36.15 -16.32
CA LEU A 50 4.63 -36.95 -16.00
C LEU A 50 3.95 -37.46 -17.28
N ASP A 51 3.87 -36.63 -18.35
CA ASP A 51 3.35 -37.06 -19.63
C ASP A 51 4.12 -38.27 -20.20
N ALA A 52 5.45 -38.28 -20.11
CA ALA A 52 6.28 -39.37 -20.58
C ALA A 52 6.06 -40.69 -19.81
N ILE A 53 5.77 -40.58 -18.51
CA ILE A 53 5.54 -41.75 -17.63
C ILE A 53 4.10 -42.30 -17.79
N MET A 54 3.12 -41.37 -17.78
CA MET A 54 1.70 -41.75 -17.73
C MET A 54 1.10 -41.99 -19.13
N LEU A 55 1.68 -41.39 -20.16
CA LEU A 55 1.17 -41.41 -21.55
C LEU A 55 2.25 -41.77 -22.56
N PRO A 56 2.99 -42.88 -22.40
CA PRO A 56 4.11 -43.23 -23.27
C PRO A 56 3.73 -43.36 -24.73
N GLU A 57 2.51 -43.82 -25.05
CA GLU A 57 2.01 -44.03 -26.40
C GLU A 57 1.76 -42.71 -27.14
N VAL A 58 1.29 -41.67 -26.46
CA VAL A 58 0.92 -40.35 -27.03
C VAL A 58 1.82 -39.24 -26.57
N LYS A 59 2.95 -39.53 -25.91
CA LYS A 59 3.85 -38.53 -25.30
C LYS A 59 4.29 -37.44 -26.26
N TYR A 60 4.54 -37.74 -27.52
CA TYR A 60 4.97 -36.75 -28.49
C TYR A 60 3.85 -35.77 -28.83
N VAL A 61 2.59 -36.22 -28.84
CA VAL A 61 1.42 -35.34 -29.07
C VAL A 61 1.24 -34.44 -27.84
N THR A 62 1.28 -34.99 -26.61
CA THR A 62 1.14 -34.20 -25.38
C THR A 62 2.31 -33.21 -25.23
N TRP A 63 3.53 -33.59 -25.58
CA TRP A 63 4.69 -32.71 -25.61
C TRP A 63 4.57 -31.60 -26.66
N THR A 64 4.01 -31.89 -27.84
CA THR A 64 3.74 -30.86 -28.84
C THR A 64 2.77 -29.83 -28.26
N ILE A 65 1.66 -30.25 -27.67
CA ILE A 65 0.69 -29.34 -27.04
C ILE A 65 1.39 -28.50 -25.95
N ARG A 66 2.17 -29.15 -25.08
CA ARG A 66 2.82 -28.52 -23.94
C ARG A 66 3.94 -27.57 -24.37
N TYR A 67 4.90 -28.05 -25.14
CA TYR A 67 6.16 -27.34 -25.40
C TYR A 67 6.13 -26.49 -26.66
N VAL A 68 5.31 -26.84 -27.65
CA VAL A 68 5.23 -26.08 -28.92
C VAL A 68 4.09 -25.08 -28.92
N ILE A 69 3.01 -25.33 -28.15
CA ILE A 69 1.85 -24.42 -28.12
C ILE A 69 1.81 -23.63 -26.80
N VAL A 70 1.65 -24.29 -25.67
CA VAL A 70 1.35 -23.60 -24.40
C VAL A 70 2.57 -22.88 -23.81
N CYS A 71 3.73 -23.54 -23.72
CA CYS A 71 4.93 -22.92 -23.20
C CYS A 71 5.36 -21.66 -23.96
N PRO A 72 5.34 -21.61 -25.30
CA PRO A 72 5.61 -20.39 -26.06
C PRO A 72 4.60 -19.26 -25.79
N ILE A 73 3.32 -19.57 -25.56
CA ILE A 73 2.31 -18.56 -25.19
C ILE A 73 2.67 -17.95 -23.82
N ILE A 74 3.03 -18.78 -22.83
CA ILE A 74 3.47 -18.33 -21.51
C ILE A 74 4.72 -17.45 -21.62
N PHE A 75 5.71 -17.90 -22.41
CA PHE A 75 6.95 -17.16 -22.64
C PHE A 75 6.71 -15.83 -23.36
N LEU A 76 5.82 -15.83 -24.37
CA LEU A 76 5.43 -14.62 -25.08
C LEU A 76 4.84 -13.58 -24.12
N VAL A 77 3.92 -13.98 -23.25
CA VAL A 77 3.32 -13.06 -22.26
C VAL A 77 4.38 -12.58 -21.26
N PHE A 78 5.29 -13.47 -20.84
CA PHE A 78 6.43 -13.07 -20.01
C PHE A 78 7.28 -12.01 -20.72
N ALA A 79 7.64 -12.21 -21.98
CA ALA A 79 8.40 -11.23 -22.77
C ALA A 79 7.63 -9.92 -22.97
N LEU A 80 6.33 -9.98 -23.29
CA LEU A 80 5.47 -8.81 -23.43
C LEU A 80 5.34 -7.99 -22.14
N SER A 81 5.54 -8.61 -20.96
CA SER A 81 5.50 -7.92 -19.66
C SER A 81 6.57 -6.83 -19.50
N TYR A 82 7.59 -6.82 -20.34
CA TYR A 82 8.62 -5.78 -20.40
C TYR A 82 8.26 -4.60 -21.31
N SER A 83 7.15 -4.72 -22.08
CA SER A 83 6.69 -3.64 -22.94
C SER A 83 6.03 -2.51 -22.14
N LYS A 84 6.29 -1.25 -22.54
CA LYS A 84 5.65 -0.06 -21.95
C LYS A 84 4.12 -0.06 -22.06
N LYS A 85 3.57 -0.75 -23.07
CA LYS A 85 2.12 -0.83 -23.30
C LYS A 85 1.45 -1.98 -22.55
N TYR A 86 2.20 -2.80 -21.80
CA TYR A 86 1.68 -4.00 -21.16
C TYR A 86 0.58 -3.69 -20.12
N HIS A 87 0.63 -2.56 -19.44
CA HIS A 87 -0.38 -2.14 -18.44
C HIS A 87 -1.82 -2.18 -18.97
N LYS A 88 -2.00 -1.98 -20.30
CA LYS A 88 -3.34 -1.98 -20.92
C LYS A 88 -3.94 -3.37 -21.05
N TYR A 89 -3.10 -4.39 -21.24
CA TYR A 89 -3.53 -5.75 -21.59
C TYR A 89 -3.18 -6.80 -20.54
N TRP A 90 -2.57 -6.40 -19.42
CA TRP A 90 -2.00 -7.35 -18.47
C TRP A 90 -3.01 -8.33 -17.87
N GLN A 91 -4.23 -7.90 -17.49
CA GLN A 91 -5.27 -8.78 -16.99
C GLN A 91 -5.74 -9.79 -18.04
N PHE A 92 -5.95 -9.31 -19.25
CA PHE A 92 -6.31 -10.18 -20.38
C PHE A 92 -5.19 -11.19 -20.68
N SER A 93 -3.93 -10.77 -20.66
CA SER A 93 -2.80 -11.67 -20.94
C SER A 93 -2.64 -12.76 -19.86
N LEU A 94 -2.91 -12.45 -18.61
CA LEU A 94 -2.91 -13.44 -17.53
C LEU A 94 -4.07 -14.43 -17.67
N ALA A 95 -5.27 -13.94 -17.97
CA ALA A 95 -6.42 -14.78 -18.28
C ALA A 95 -6.14 -15.70 -19.49
N ALA A 96 -5.47 -15.18 -20.51
CA ALA A 96 -5.08 -15.96 -21.70
C ALA A 96 -4.08 -17.08 -21.38
N ILE A 97 -3.12 -16.86 -20.47
CA ILE A 97 -2.20 -17.92 -19.98
C ILE A 97 -3.00 -19.03 -19.27
N ILE A 98 -3.89 -18.65 -18.35
CA ILE A 98 -4.70 -19.62 -17.61
C ILE A 98 -5.57 -20.43 -18.58
N ALA A 99 -6.23 -19.75 -19.54
CA ALA A 99 -7.03 -20.40 -20.57
C ALA A 99 -6.19 -21.34 -21.45
N ALA A 100 -5.03 -20.89 -21.92
CA ALA A 100 -4.14 -21.69 -22.75
C ALA A 100 -3.64 -22.95 -22.03
N ALA A 101 -3.27 -22.82 -20.74
CA ALA A 101 -2.86 -23.95 -19.93
C ALA A 101 -4.02 -24.95 -19.71
N GLY A 102 -5.22 -24.44 -19.39
CA GLY A 102 -6.42 -25.28 -19.22
C GLY A 102 -6.84 -25.98 -20.50
N VAL A 103 -6.94 -25.24 -21.60
CA VAL A 103 -7.25 -25.82 -22.93
C VAL A 103 -6.20 -26.84 -23.36
N GLY A 104 -4.91 -26.56 -23.14
CA GLY A 104 -3.83 -27.51 -23.42
C GLY A 104 -4.02 -28.82 -22.67
N ILE A 105 -4.35 -28.80 -21.38
CA ILE A 105 -4.63 -30.02 -20.61
C ILE A 105 -5.90 -30.72 -21.11
N ILE A 106 -6.97 -30.00 -21.45
CA ILE A 106 -8.18 -30.59 -22.02
C ILE A 106 -7.88 -31.30 -23.34
N CYS A 107 -7.05 -30.70 -24.22
CA CYS A 107 -6.60 -31.35 -25.44
C CYS A 107 -5.78 -32.62 -25.14
N MET A 108 -4.91 -32.58 -24.13
CA MET A 108 -4.17 -33.78 -23.71
C MET A 108 -5.09 -34.88 -23.18
N ILE A 109 -6.12 -34.54 -22.41
CA ILE A 109 -7.15 -35.48 -21.94
C ILE A 109 -7.89 -36.12 -23.10
N ALA A 110 -8.21 -35.34 -24.17
CA ALA A 110 -8.94 -35.81 -25.33
C ALA A 110 -8.14 -36.85 -26.15
N VAL A 111 -6.80 -36.73 -26.19
CA VAL A 111 -5.93 -37.67 -26.94
C VAL A 111 -5.36 -38.79 -26.10
N ALA A 112 -5.50 -38.71 -24.77
CA ALA A 112 -4.94 -39.71 -23.87
C ALA A 112 -5.74 -41.01 -23.90
N PRO A 113 -5.07 -42.21 -23.96
CA PRO A 113 -5.76 -43.50 -23.88
C PRO A 113 -6.39 -43.76 -22.51
N ARG A 114 -7.41 -44.62 -22.47
CA ARG A 114 -7.98 -45.08 -21.20
C ARG A 114 -7.00 -46.11 -20.56
N PRO A 115 -6.87 -46.14 -19.23
CA PRO A 115 -7.56 -45.32 -18.19
C PRO A 115 -6.83 -44.01 -17.86
N ALA A 116 -5.67 -43.71 -18.45
CA ALA A 116 -4.81 -42.58 -18.07
C ALA A 116 -5.54 -41.22 -18.23
N ASN A 117 -6.42 -41.07 -19.24
CA ASN A 117 -7.20 -39.86 -19.44
C ASN A 117 -8.07 -39.48 -18.22
N SER A 118 -8.52 -40.46 -17.41
CA SER A 118 -9.34 -40.23 -16.24
C SER A 118 -8.56 -39.62 -15.06
N LEU A 119 -7.23 -39.60 -15.07
CA LEU A 119 -6.39 -39.04 -14.01
C LEU A 119 -5.90 -37.62 -14.33
N TYR A 120 -5.90 -37.24 -15.60
CA TYR A 120 -5.38 -35.94 -16.05
C TYR A 120 -6.21 -34.72 -15.64
N TYR A 121 -7.48 -34.92 -15.20
CA TYR A 121 -8.32 -33.84 -14.69
C TYR A 121 -7.68 -33.14 -13.47
N ALA A 122 -6.83 -33.81 -12.69
CA ALA A 122 -6.12 -33.22 -11.57
C ALA A 122 -5.24 -32.04 -12.02
N GLY A 123 -4.68 -32.08 -13.23
CA GLY A 123 -3.94 -30.95 -13.80
C GLY A 123 -4.79 -29.71 -14.00
N LEU A 124 -6.09 -29.86 -14.32
CA LEU A 124 -7.00 -28.72 -14.42
C LEU A 124 -7.26 -28.06 -13.06
N ILE A 125 -7.37 -28.86 -11.99
CA ILE A 125 -7.52 -28.36 -10.63
C ILE A 125 -6.31 -27.45 -10.27
N LEU A 126 -5.09 -27.89 -10.60
CA LEU A 126 -3.89 -27.11 -10.36
C LEU A 126 -3.91 -25.80 -11.14
N VAL A 127 -4.31 -25.80 -12.41
CA VAL A 127 -4.44 -24.58 -13.24
C VAL A 127 -5.47 -23.63 -12.62
N ILE A 128 -6.62 -24.13 -12.20
CA ILE A 128 -7.69 -23.35 -11.54
C ILE A 128 -7.14 -22.72 -10.25
N MET A 129 -6.55 -23.52 -9.37
CA MET A 129 -5.99 -23.03 -8.10
C MET A 129 -4.90 -22.00 -8.32
N TYR A 130 -4.01 -22.23 -9.28
CA TYR A 130 -2.94 -21.29 -9.63
C TYR A 130 -3.51 -19.98 -10.19
N GLY A 131 -4.53 -20.07 -11.05
CA GLY A 131 -5.21 -18.91 -11.65
C GLY A 131 -5.87 -18.01 -10.62
N TYR A 132 -6.47 -18.57 -9.58
CA TYR A 132 -7.14 -17.80 -8.53
C TYR A 132 -6.18 -17.23 -7.47
N THR A 133 -5.10 -17.94 -7.13
CA THR A 133 -4.31 -17.60 -5.94
C THR A 133 -2.95 -16.97 -6.25
N VAL A 134 -2.26 -17.45 -7.29
CA VAL A 134 -0.87 -17.10 -7.55
C VAL A 134 -0.75 -15.95 -8.55
N PHE A 135 -1.51 -16.00 -9.62
CA PHE A 135 -1.58 -14.87 -10.54
C PHE A 135 -2.30 -13.69 -9.92
N ARG A 136 -1.76 -12.49 -10.10
CA ARG A 136 -2.40 -11.23 -9.69
C ARG A 136 -3.56 -10.85 -10.63
N THR A 137 -4.37 -11.85 -10.98
CA THR A 137 -5.56 -11.68 -11.83
C THR A 137 -6.70 -11.18 -10.98
N ARG A 138 -7.44 -10.17 -11.46
CA ARG A 138 -8.63 -9.69 -10.77
C ARG A 138 -9.69 -10.79 -10.70
N PHE A 139 -10.44 -10.80 -9.61
CA PHE A 139 -11.48 -11.79 -9.31
C PHE A 139 -12.39 -12.13 -10.50
N ILE A 140 -12.87 -11.12 -11.23
CA ILE A 140 -13.77 -11.35 -12.38
C ILE A 140 -13.06 -12.09 -13.51
N TRP A 141 -11.84 -11.68 -13.87
CA TRP A 141 -11.08 -12.31 -14.92
C TRP A 141 -10.72 -13.76 -14.60
N ALA A 142 -10.27 -13.99 -13.35
CA ALA A 142 -9.99 -15.34 -12.87
C ALA A 142 -11.24 -16.23 -12.91
N SER A 143 -12.38 -15.72 -12.38
CA SER A 143 -13.62 -16.48 -12.32
C SER A 143 -14.16 -16.84 -13.70
N LEU A 144 -14.23 -15.85 -14.63
CA LEU A 144 -14.70 -16.12 -16.00
C LEU A 144 -13.82 -17.15 -16.71
N THR A 145 -12.51 -17.05 -16.55
CA THR A 145 -11.58 -17.97 -17.21
C THR A 145 -11.66 -19.37 -16.63
N CYS A 146 -11.64 -19.50 -15.28
CA CYS A 146 -11.67 -20.82 -14.63
C CYS A 146 -13.00 -21.55 -14.85
N TRP A 147 -14.13 -20.85 -14.77
CA TRP A 147 -15.44 -21.45 -15.12
C TRP A 147 -15.52 -21.80 -16.61
N GLY A 148 -14.95 -20.96 -17.49
CA GLY A 148 -14.86 -21.26 -18.91
C GLY A 148 -14.08 -22.56 -19.20
N ILE A 149 -12.97 -22.80 -18.47
CA ILE A 149 -12.22 -24.06 -18.54
C ILE A 149 -13.07 -25.26 -18.14
N VAL A 150 -13.83 -25.14 -17.02
CA VAL A 150 -14.70 -26.23 -16.55
C VAL A 150 -15.79 -26.53 -17.56
N VAL A 151 -16.47 -25.51 -18.09
CA VAL A 151 -17.50 -25.69 -19.13
C VAL A 151 -16.92 -26.36 -20.37
N LEU A 152 -15.74 -25.94 -20.83
CA LEU A 152 -15.07 -26.58 -21.95
C LEU A 152 -14.70 -28.04 -21.65
N TYR A 153 -14.21 -28.34 -20.44
CA TYR A 153 -13.94 -29.69 -20.00
C TYR A 153 -15.21 -30.56 -20.08
N GLU A 154 -16.35 -30.07 -19.58
CA GLU A 154 -17.62 -30.81 -19.60
C GLU A 154 -18.05 -31.14 -21.04
N ILE A 155 -17.95 -30.17 -21.95
CA ILE A 155 -18.26 -30.39 -23.36
C ILE A 155 -17.38 -31.52 -23.96
N VAL A 156 -16.07 -31.48 -23.70
CA VAL A 156 -15.14 -32.49 -24.21
C VAL A 156 -15.36 -33.83 -23.51
N ALA A 157 -15.58 -33.86 -22.21
CA ALA A 157 -15.79 -35.05 -21.41
C ALA A 157 -17.04 -35.85 -21.86
N VAL A 158 -18.13 -35.13 -22.17
CA VAL A 158 -19.41 -35.76 -22.61
C VAL A 158 -19.39 -36.14 -24.07
N TYR A 159 -19.02 -35.19 -24.97
CA TYR A 159 -19.23 -35.38 -26.41
C TYR A 159 -18.02 -35.98 -27.13
N VAL A 160 -16.78 -35.84 -26.62
CA VAL A 160 -15.57 -36.32 -27.29
C VAL A 160 -15.07 -37.62 -26.65
N ILE A 161 -14.94 -37.64 -25.31
CA ILE A 161 -14.29 -38.74 -24.59
C ILE A 161 -15.31 -39.78 -24.09
N SER A 162 -16.59 -39.40 -23.92
CA SER A 162 -17.64 -40.20 -23.32
C SER A 162 -17.24 -40.77 -21.96
N VAL A 163 -16.90 -39.87 -21.04
CA VAL A 163 -16.51 -40.24 -19.64
C VAL A 163 -17.66 -40.90 -18.93
N PRO A 164 -17.45 -42.02 -18.20
CA PRO A 164 -18.49 -42.68 -17.41
C PRO A 164 -19.13 -41.70 -16.40
N PHE A 165 -20.45 -41.80 -16.24
CA PHE A 165 -21.24 -40.87 -15.42
C PHE A 165 -20.70 -40.72 -13.98
N HIS A 166 -20.34 -41.84 -13.32
CA HIS A 166 -19.79 -41.78 -11.96
C HIS A 166 -18.47 -41.03 -11.87
N MET A 167 -17.59 -41.10 -12.89
CA MET A 167 -16.35 -40.32 -12.95
C MET A 167 -16.65 -38.85 -13.22
N LEU A 168 -17.62 -38.57 -14.11
CA LEU A 168 -18.03 -37.19 -14.39
C LEU A 168 -18.55 -36.51 -13.12
N VAL A 169 -19.42 -37.19 -12.34
CA VAL A 169 -19.90 -36.66 -11.04
C VAL A 169 -18.75 -36.39 -10.07
N SER A 170 -17.79 -37.31 -9.97
CA SER A 170 -16.62 -37.16 -9.10
C SER A 170 -15.78 -35.95 -9.54
N ASN A 171 -15.46 -35.84 -10.82
CA ASN A 171 -14.63 -34.73 -11.33
C ASN A 171 -15.33 -33.38 -11.13
N ASN A 172 -16.63 -33.31 -11.38
CA ASN A 172 -17.43 -32.11 -11.14
C ASN A 172 -17.42 -31.67 -9.68
N PHE A 173 -17.51 -32.62 -8.75
CA PHE A 173 -17.39 -32.29 -7.33
C PHE A 173 -16.08 -31.58 -7.02
N PHE A 174 -14.96 -32.07 -7.54
CA PHE A 174 -13.65 -31.42 -7.36
C PHE A 174 -13.55 -30.09 -8.08
N PHE A 175 -14.03 -29.97 -9.33
CA PHE A 175 -13.98 -28.73 -10.09
C PHE A 175 -14.83 -27.62 -9.46
N ILE A 176 -16.07 -27.93 -9.05
CA ILE A 176 -16.95 -26.98 -8.39
C ILE A 176 -16.32 -26.53 -7.06
N THR A 177 -15.83 -27.48 -6.27
CA THR A 177 -15.19 -27.17 -4.98
C THR A 177 -13.95 -26.30 -5.18
N ALA A 178 -13.07 -26.65 -6.13
CA ALA A 178 -11.86 -25.87 -6.44
C ALA A 178 -12.20 -24.45 -6.92
N ASN A 179 -13.24 -24.30 -7.76
CA ASN A 179 -13.71 -22.99 -8.20
C ASN A 179 -14.28 -22.16 -7.05
N LEU A 180 -15.15 -22.74 -6.22
CA LEU A 180 -15.74 -22.01 -5.09
C LEU A 180 -14.69 -21.56 -4.08
N VAL A 181 -13.76 -22.44 -3.70
CA VAL A 181 -12.66 -22.11 -2.79
C VAL A 181 -11.75 -21.07 -3.43
N GLY A 182 -11.40 -21.25 -4.71
CA GLY A 182 -10.60 -20.31 -5.47
C GLY A 182 -11.24 -18.92 -5.60
N MET A 183 -12.55 -18.88 -5.87
CA MET A 183 -13.32 -17.62 -5.94
C MET A 183 -13.28 -16.88 -4.59
N ILE A 184 -13.52 -17.57 -3.47
CA ILE A 184 -13.46 -16.97 -2.14
C ILE A 184 -12.05 -16.41 -1.87
N ALA A 185 -11.02 -17.17 -2.20
CA ALA A 185 -9.63 -16.73 -2.02
C ALA A 185 -9.31 -15.51 -2.88
N SER A 186 -9.60 -15.55 -4.18
CA SER A 186 -9.34 -14.45 -5.11
C SER A 186 -10.12 -13.18 -4.75
N TYR A 187 -11.41 -13.35 -4.38
CA TYR A 187 -12.25 -12.24 -3.91
C TYR A 187 -11.64 -11.59 -2.65
N SER A 188 -11.25 -12.39 -1.67
CA SER A 188 -10.65 -11.92 -0.44
C SER A 188 -9.33 -11.18 -0.71
N ILE A 189 -8.47 -11.75 -1.57
CA ILE A 189 -7.18 -11.13 -1.94
C ILE A 189 -7.42 -9.76 -2.59
N GLU A 190 -8.29 -9.66 -3.62
CA GLU A 190 -8.58 -8.38 -4.28
C GLU A 190 -9.22 -7.39 -3.31
N TYR A 191 -10.15 -7.84 -2.44
CA TYR A 191 -10.77 -7.01 -1.42
C TYR A 191 -9.74 -6.39 -0.47
N TYR A 192 -8.83 -7.21 0.09
CA TYR A 192 -7.80 -6.71 0.99
C TYR A 192 -6.83 -5.75 0.31
N ILE A 193 -6.46 -6.00 -0.93
CA ILE A 193 -5.59 -5.08 -1.69
C ILE A 193 -6.28 -3.72 -1.89
N ARG A 194 -7.58 -3.71 -2.24
CA ARG A 194 -8.37 -2.49 -2.40
C ARG A 194 -8.54 -1.73 -1.08
N MET A 195 -8.80 -2.45 0.01
CA MET A 195 -8.90 -1.85 1.33
C MET A 195 -7.58 -1.21 1.76
N THR A 196 -6.47 -1.92 1.56
CA THR A 196 -5.14 -1.39 1.87
C THR A 196 -4.84 -0.13 1.07
N PHE A 197 -5.13 -0.11 -0.23
CA PHE A 197 -4.97 1.06 -1.07
C PHE A 197 -5.81 2.24 -0.55
N TYR A 198 -7.08 2.03 -0.26
CA TYR A 198 -7.97 3.06 0.26
C TYR A 198 -7.49 3.65 1.59
N TYR A 199 -7.06 2.80 2.53
CA TYR A 199 -6.53 3.28 3.80
C TYR A 199 -5.18 4.00 3.65
N GLN A 200 -4.34 3.61 2.71
CA GLN A 200 -3.10 4.34 2.40
C GLN A 200 -3.39 5.74 1.86
N GLN A 201 -4.38 5.90 1.00
CA GLN A 201 -4.82 7.21 0.51
C GLN A 201 -5.32 8.09 1.66
N LEU A 202 -6.22 7.55 2.48
CA LEU A 202 -6.76 8.28 3.63
C LEU A 202 -5.66 8.71 4.61
N LEU A 203 -4.73 7.80 4.91
CA LEU A 203 -3.58 8.09 5.77
C LEU A 203 -2.67 9.16 5.17
N GLY A 204 -2.50 9.16 3.85
CA GLY A 204 -1.74 10.18 3.12
C GLY A 204 -2.36 11.57 3.28
N GLU A 205 -3.68 11.68 3.11
CA GLU A 205 -4.42 12.93 3.31
C GLU A 205 -4.30 13.45 4.76
N GLU A 206 -4.48 12.57 5.74
CA GLU A 206 -4.36 12.95 7.16
C GLU A 206 -2.92 13.37 7.52
N LYS A 207 -1.90 12.68 7.02
CA LYS A 207 -0.50 13.09 7.19
C LYS A 207 -0.23 14.47 6.58
N ALA A 208 -0.77 14.76 5.40
CA ALA A 208 -0.62 16.07 4.76
C ALA A 208 -1.26 17.18 5.61
N LYS A 209 -2.45 16.95 6.17
CA LYS A 209 -3.12 17.89 7.10
C LYS A 209 -2.28 18.13 8.36
N VAL A 210 -1.77 17.07 8.98
CA VAL A 210 -0.92 17.17 10.20
C VAL A 210 0.35 17.96 9.88
N THR A 211 0.98 17.71 8.75
CA THR A 211 2.19 18.44 8.34
C THR A 211 1.91 19.93 8.17
N GLU A 212 0.80 20.28 7.54
CA GLU A 212 0.41 21.69 7.36
C GLU A 212 0.07 22.37 8.70
N ILE A 213 -0.64 21.68 9.59
CA ILE A 213 -0.93 22.20 10.94
C ILE A 213 0.36 22.43 11.74
N ASN A 214 1.31 21.51 11.68
CA ASN A 214 2.60 21.65 12.36
C ASN A 214 3.38 22.86 11.81
N ARG A 215 3.41 23.06 10.48
CA ARG A 215 4.03 24.22 9.86
C ARG A 215 3.41 25.54 10.38
N GLN A 216 2.08 25.60 10.43
CA GLN A 216 1.37 26.77 10.92
C GLN A 216 1.65 27.02 12.42
N LEU A 217 1.78 25.96 13.22
CA LEU A 217 2.11 26.05 14.62
C LEU A 217 3.54 26.60 14.82
N GLU A 218 4.51 26.11 14.07
CA GLU A 218 5.89 26.59 14.11
C GLU A 218 5.98 28.08 13.77
N ASP A 219 5.25 28.54 12.71
CA ASP A 219 5.14 29.94 12.35
C ASP A 219 4.58 30.80 13.50
N LYS A 220 3.51 30.32 14.17
CA LYS A 220 2.91 31.02 15.30
C LYS A 220 3.86 31.09 16.50
N VAL A 221 4.54 29.98 16.82
CA VAL A 221 5.54 29.94 17.91
C VAL A 221 6.68 30.91 17.65
N THR A 222 7.16 30.99 16.42
CA THR A 222 8.22 31.93 16.03
C THR A 222 7.78 33.39 16.19
N LYS A 223 6.58 33.74 15.71
CA LYS A 223 5.99 35.08 15.88
C LYS A 223 5.80 35.44 17.35
N LEU A 224 5.31 34.49 18.15
CA LEU A 224 5.14 34.70 19.59
C LEU A 224 6.48 34.95 20.31
N LYS A 225 7.52 34.19 19.95
CA LYS A 225 8.87 34.41 20.49
C LYS A 225 9.41 35.78 20.13
N GLN A 226 9.21 36.23 18.89
CA GLN A 226 9.60 37.57 18.43
C GLN A 226 8.88 38.65 19.24
N ALA A 227 7.54 38.56 19.34
CA ALA A 227 6.76 39.53 20.13
C ALA A 227 7.17 39.56 21.60
N LEU A 228 7.46 38.43 22.23
CA LEU A 228 7.99 38.37 23.61
C LEU A 228 9.36 39.05 23.75
N THR A 229 10.21 38.90 22.72
CA THR A 229 11.52 39.57 22.72
C THR A 229 11.37 41.09 22.60
N GLU A 230 10.46 41.56 21.70
CA GLU A 230 10.14 42.99 21.56
C GLU A 230 9.60 43.61 22.88
N ILE A 231 8.69 42.90 23.56
CA ILE A 231 8.17 43.33 24.86
C ILE A 231 9.30 43.47 25.89
N LYS A 232 10.24 42.53 25.99
CA LYS A 232 11.39 42.59 26.87
C LYS A 232 12.29 43.77 26.55
N THR A 233 12.46 44.12 25.26
CA THR A 233 13.28 45.26 24.85
C THR A 233 12.61 46.59 25.23
N LEU A 234 11.30 46.71 25.07
CA LEU A 234 10.52 47.90 25.45
C LEU A 234 10.46 48.07 26.98
N SER A 235 10.42 46.99 27.76
CA SER A 235 10.46 47.06 29.23
C SER A 235 11.86 47.39 29.78
N GLY A 236 12.88 47.41 28.93
CA GLY A 236 14.23 47.82 29.29
C GLY A 236 14.44 49.32 29.48
N LEU A 237 13.51 50.17 29.00
CA LEU A 237 13.56 51.64 29.20
C LEU A 237 12.67 52.06 30.36
N LEU A 238 13.30 52.34 31.50
CA LEU A 238 12.57 52.81 32.70
C LEU A 238 12.49 54.34 32.68
N PRO A 239 11.28 54.94 32.64
CA PRO A 239 11.14 56.40 32.64
C PRO A 239 11.47 56.97 34.04
N ILE A 240 12.62 57.56 34.15
CA ILE A 240 13.09 58.17 35.39
C ILE A 240 12.97 59.69 35.38
N CYS A 241 12.66 60.29 36.53
CA CYS A 241 12.70 61.72 36.70
C CYS A 241 14.13 62.26 36.65
N ALA A 242 14.41 63.19 35.80
CA ALA A 242 15.79 63.77 35.66
C ALA A 242 16.29 64.42 36.96
N LYS A 243 15.40 64.97 37.77
CA LYS A 243 15.71 65.67 39.02
C LYS A 243 15.81 64.72 40.23
N CYS A 244 14.72 64.01 40.55
CA CYS A 244 14.64 63.22 41.77
C CYS A 244 14.88 61.72 41.59
N LYS A 245 15.16 61.26 40.35
CA LYS A 245 15.45 59.86 39.99
C LYS A 245 14.36 58.84 40.29
N LYS A 246 13.14 59.30 40.67
CA LYS A 246 11.97 58.39 40.79
C LYS A 246 11.60 57.78 39.46
N ILE A 247 11.14 56.51 39.48
CA ILE A 247 10.61 55.79 38.32
C ILE A 247 9.11 56.00 38.22
N ARG A 248 8.59 56.21 37.00
CA ARG A 248 7.16 56.22 36.71
C ARG A 248 6.69 54.80 36.42
N ASP A 249 5.78 54.25 37.25
CA ASP A 249 5.19 52.93 36.98
C ASP A 249 4.16 52.96 35.85
N ASP A 250 3.68 51.77 35.45
CA ASP A 250 2.72 51.62 34.36
C ASP A 250 1.35 52.28 34.63
N LYS A 251 1.07 52.59 35.89
CA LYS A 251 -0.13 53.31 36.32
C LYS A 251 0.08 54.86 36.36
N GLY A 252 1.27 55.33 36.03
CA GLY A 252 1.61 56.74 36.02
C GLY A 252 2.11 57.32 37.34
N TYR A 253 2.24 56.54 38.39
CA TYR A 253 2.74 56.98 39.72
C TYR A 253 4.27 56.98 39.78
N TRP A 254 4.85 57.93 40.53
CA TRP A 254 6.27 58.04 40.70
C TRP A 254 6.72 57.37 42.02
N LYS A 255 7.51 56.28 41.90
CA LYS A 255 8.01 55.48 43.01
C LYS A 255 9.54 55.64 43.11
N GLN A 256 10.07 55.29 44.32
CA GLN A 256 11.53 55.16 44.50
C GLN A 256 12.05 54.01 43.64
N ILE A 257 13.30 54.17 43.17
CA ILE A 257 13.91 53.21 42.25
C ILE A 257 14.01 51.83 42.89
N GLU A 258 14.35 51.79 44.21
CA GLU A 258 14.48 50.57 44.99
C GLU A 258 13.14 49.82 45.10
N GLU A 259 12.07 50.56 45.42
CA GLU A 259 10.69 50.00 45.55
C GLU A 259 10.23 49.41 44.19
N TYR A 260 10.48 50.13 43.08
CA TYR A 260 10.10 49.68 41.76
C TYR A 260 10.84 48.41 41.34
N ILE A 261 12.18 48.38 41.51
CA ILE A 261 13.00 47.25 41.13
C ILE A 261 12.71 46.03 42.01
N SER A 262 12.54 46.16 43.32
CA SER A 262 12.18 45.05 44.21
C SER A 262 10.80 44.44 43.92
N THR A 263 9.88 45.24 43.37
CA THR A 263 8.55 44.72 42.96
C THR A 263 8.51 44.10 41.56
N HIS A 264 9.50 44.39 40.70
CA HIS A 264 9.54 43.94 39.30
C HIS A 264 10.75 43.04 38.97
N SER A 265 11.57 42.70 39.94
CA SER A 265 12.70 41.78 39.82
C SER A 265 13.00 41.11 41.18
N ASP A 266 13.80 40.04 41.15
CA ASP A 266 14.27 39.35 42.37
C ASP A 266 15.47 40.07 43.03
N ALA A 267 15.72 41.33 42.69
CA ALA A 267 16.84 42.10 43.23
C ALA A 267 16.49 42.68 44.61
N GLU A 268 17.31 42.43 45.62
CA GLU A 268 17.26 43.02 46.95
C GLU A 268 18.29 44.14 47.09
N PHE A 269 17.92 45.23 47.76
CA PHE A 269 18.79 46.37 47.99
C PHE A 269 19.37 46.33 49.42
N SER A 270 20.68 46.34 49.55
CA SER A 270 21.39 46.60 50.79
C SER A 270 21.81 48.06 50.85
N HIS A 271 21.59 48.73 52.02
CA HIS A 271 21.97 50.11 52.18
C HIS A 271 23.37 50.20 52.73
N SER A 272 24.24 50.95 52.05
CA SER A 272 25.57 51.29 52.48
C SER A 272 25.90 52.76 52.08
N ILE A 273 26.86 53.37 52.69
CA ILE A 273 27.31 54.74 52.38
C ILE A 273 28.58 54.64 51.55
N CYS A 274 28.59 55.20 50.37
CA CYS A 274 29.80 55.28 49.56
C CYS A 274 30.85 56.22 50.18
N PRO A 275 32.14 56.03 49.85
CA PRO A 275 33.20 56.82 50.46
C PRO A 275 33.05 58.36 50.34
N GLN A 276 32.48 58.80 49.25
CA GLN A 276 32.23 60.20 48.93
C GLN A 276 31.13 60.77 49.84
N CYS A 277 30.01 60.11 50.01
CA CYS A 277 28.92 60.50 50.91
C CYS A 277 29.34 60.37 52.34
N ALA A 278 30.14 59.39 52.75
CA ALA A 278 30.71 59.27 54.07
C ALA A 278 31.58 60.43 54.39
N LYS A 279 32.38 60.93 53.47
CA LYS A 279 33.21 62.11 53.67
C LYS A 279 32.39 63.42 53.76
N GLU A 280 31.31 63.54 53.01
CA GLU A 280 30.40 64.70 53.03
C GLU A 280 29.61 64.75 54.31
N LEU A 281 29.13 63.61 54.83
CA LEU A 281 28.27 63.54 56.03
C LEU A 281 29.04 63.47 57.36
N TYR A 282 30.25 62.87 57.30
CA TYR A 282 31.04 62.61 58.56
C TYR A 282 32.49 63.14 58.43
N GLY A 283 32.78 63.99 57.44
CA GLY A 283 34.14 64.46 57.14
C GLY A 283 34.82 65.09 58.35
N ASP A 284 34.08 65.85 59.12
CA ASP A 284 34.58 66.51 60.35
C ASP A 284 34.84 65.53 61.53
N LEU A 285 34.15 64.35 61.51
CA LEU A 285 34.35 63.28 62.48
C LEU A 285 35.49 62.33 62.14
N LEU A 286 35.82 62.20 60.85
CA LEU A 286 36.92 61.35 60.36
C LEU A 286 38.27 62.04 60.32
N ALA A 287 38.31 63.39 60.50
CA ALA A 287 39.52 64.19 60.60
C ALA A 287 40.11 64.30 62.05
N GLN A 288 39.42 63.64 62.99
CA GLN A 288 39.85 63.63 64.38
C GLN A 288 40.46 62.32 64.87
N LYS A 289 41.02 61.50 63.94
CA LYS A 289 41.84 60.36 64.32
C LYS A 289 43.17 60.36 63.66
#